data_764c563a187da0f27e1fc0f2a1bdec1b
#
_entry.id   764c563a187da0f27e1fc0f2a1bdec1b
#
_cell.length_a   1.000
_cell.length_b   1.000
_cell.length_c   1.000
_cell.angle_alpha   90.00
_cell.angle_beta   90.00
_cell.angle_gamma   90.00
#
_symmetry.space_group_name_H-M   'P 1'
#
loop_
_entity.id
_entity.type
_entity.pdbx_description
1 polymer ?
#
loop_
_entity_poly.entity_id
_entity_poly.type
_entity_poly.pdbx_seq_one_letter_code
_entity_poly.pdbx_strand_id
1 'polypeptide(L)'
;MSTVRKKGGVACCSCLSDKEAPVASILRCSNLTTGMDDAEIAELLASSQVRRHVFSAGEIVFHDGDQPHSLYILLRGEVHILKDTFSGRRIFISEVNEPGDMFGEVYEVLKRPYDIYVEAAKETELLEIGSRFFTIGGQSEHPSRSALLVERNLMRIFARKAYFMHGRIKVLASGSLREKIVRFLFQNMDAAGYVELAVSREYLAAYLAVTRPSLSRELSAMQKDGLLKVAGKNLQILDLNRFEEYL
;
A
#
# COMPACT_ATOMS: atom_id res chain seq x y z
N MET A 1 -0.58 -1.99 1.37
CA MET A 1 -0.41 -0.74 2.14
C MET A 1 -1.65 0.12 1.92
N SER A 2 -2.73 -0.22 2.60
CA SER A 2 -3.97 0.57 2.54
C SER A 2 -3.75 1.90 3.23
N THR A 3 -3.70 2.93 2.45
CA THR A 3 -3.43 4.31 2.87
C THR A 3 -4.70 4.88 3.46
N VAL A 4 -4.61 5.51 4.62
CA VAL A 4 -5.63 6.42 5.16
C VAL A 4 -6.14 7.29 4.00
N ARG A 5 -7.41 7.13 3.62
CA ARG A 5 -8.03 7.89 2.54
C ARG A 5 -8.04 9.37 2.89
N LYS A 6 -7.11 10.15 2.33
CA LYS A 6 -7.37 11.59 2.13
C LYS A 6 -8.40 11.71 1.02
N LYS A 7 -9.60 12.18 1.37
CA LYS A 7 -10.61 12.63 0.39
C LYS A 7 -10.01 13.79 -0.42
N GLY A 8 -9.50 13.46 -1.58
CA GLY A 8 -8.94 14.40 -2.55
C GLY A 8 -9.02 13.79 -3.93
N GLY A 9 -10.19 13.82 -4.53
CA GLY A 9 -10.48 13.82 -5.95
C GLY A 9 -9.88 12.71 -6.82
N VAL A 10 -10.55 11.56 -6.92
CA VAL A 10 -11.02 10.99 -8.20
C VAL A 10 -12.26 10.17 -7.84
N ALA A 11 -13.36 10.43 -8.51
CA ALA A 11 -14.63 9.76 -8.30
C ALA A 11 -14.50 8.25 -8.59
N CYS A 12 -15.07 7.47 -7.69
CA CYS A 12 -15.67 6.18 -7.93
C CYS A 12 -14.78 4.96 -8.16
N CYS A 13 -14.12 4.46 -7.10
CA CYS A 13 -13.74 3.04 -7.05
C CYS A 13 -14.80 2.16 -6.35
N SER A 14 -16.00 2.66 -6.08
CA SER A 14 -17.09 1.88 -5.46
C SER A 14 -17.69 0.80 -6.38
N CYS A 15 -17.36 0.83 -7.68
CA CYS A 15 -17.84 -0.16 -8.66
C CYS A 15 -16.92 -1.38 -8.82
N LEU A 16 -15.75 -1.41 -8.16
CA LEU A 16 -14.75 -2.47 -8.37
C LEU A 16 -14.97 -3.71 -7.49
N SER A 17 -16.00 -3.70 -6.64
CA SER A 17 -16.41 -4.88 -5.86
C SER A 17 -17.17 -5.92 -6.68
N ASP A 18 -17.59 -5.62 -7.91
CA ASP A 18 -18.25 -6.56 -8.79
C ASP A 18 -17.28 -7.59 -9.34
N LYS A 19 -17.64 -8.86 -9.22
CA LYS A 19 -16.83 -10.03 -9.61
C LYS A 19 -16.44 -10.06 -11.11
N GLU A 20 -16.95 -9.14 -11.92
CA GLU A 20 -16.80 -9.07 -13.38
C GLU A 20 -16.30 -7.72 -13.88
N ALA A 21 -15.70 -6.89 -13.04
CA ALA A 21 -15.20 -5.59 -13.50
C ALA A 21 -14.17 -5.79 -14.63
N PRO A 22 -14.34 -5.15 -15.80
CA PRO A 22 -13.36 -5.25 -16.88
C PRO A 22 -11.96 -4.80 -16.41
N VAL A 23 -10.91 -5.49 -16.81
CA VAL A 23 -9.52 -5.17 -16.44
C VAL A 23 -9.20 -3.69 -16.70
N ALA A 24 -9.67 -3.16 -17.82
CA ALA A 24 -9.52 -1.74 -18.17
C ALA A 24 -10.12 -0.80 -17.10
N SER A 25 -11.25 -1.15 -16.50
CA SER A 25 -11.86 -0.35 -15.42
C SER A 25 -11.02 -0.35 -14.14
N ILE A 26 -10.40 -1.49 -13.81
CA ILE A 26 -9.48 -1.59 -12.67
C ILE A 26 -8.24 -0.75 -12.94
N LEU A 27 -7.69 -0.84 -14.16
CA LEU A 27 -6.52 -0.05 -14.54
C LEU A 27 -6.80 1.46 -14.49
N ARG A 28 -7.97 1.95 -14.89
CA ARG A 28 -8.32 3.37 -14.74
C ARG A 28 -8.25 3.88 -13.30
N CYS A 29 -8.43 3.00 -12.33
CA CYS A 29 -8.32 3.32 -10.89
C CYS A 29 -6.91 3.09 -10.33
N SER A 30 -6.02 2.43 -11.07
CA SER A 30 -4.66 2.17 -10.62
C SER A 30 -3.81 3.45 -10.67
N ASN A 31 -2.98 3.61 -9.64
CA ASN A 31 -2.01 4.71 -9.60
C ASN A 31 -0.97 4.60 -10.74
N LEU A 32 -0.71 3.39 -11.24
CA LEU A 32 0.26 3.16 -12.32
C LEU A 32 -0.17 3.74 -13.65
N THR A 33 -1.46 3.71 -13.94
CA THR A 33 -2.04 4.15 -15.22
C THR A 33 -2.68 5.55 -15.16
N THR A 34 -2.40 6.29 -14.08
CA THR A 34 -2.92 7.65 -13.92
C THR A 34 -2.55 8.54 -15.11
N GLY A 35 -3.57 9.11 -15.75
CA GLY A 35 -3.41 10.02 -16.91
C GLY A 35 -3.33 9.30 -18.25
N MET A 36 -3.55 7.99 -18.30
CA MET A 36 -3.78 7.25 -19.54
C MET A 36 -5.22 7.40 -19.99
N ASP A 37 -5.41 7.52 -21.28
CA ASP A 37 -6.71 7.39 -21.93
C ASP A 37 -7.03 5.92 -22.26
N ASP A 38 -8.21 5.67 -22.83
CA ASP A 38 -8.67 4.32 -23.15
C ASP A 38 -7.83 3.63 -24.21
N ALA A 39 -7.29 4.40 -25.18
CA ALA A 39 -6.43 3.86 -26.22
C ALA A 39 -5.07 3.43 -25.64
N GLU A 40 -4.52 4.20 -24.72
CA GLU A 40 -3.27 3.89 -24.03
C GLU A 40 -3.40 2.70 -23.07
N ILE A 41 -4.55 2.56 -22.39
CA ILE A 41 -4.84 1.37 -21.58
C ILE A 41 -4.99 0.13 -22.49
N ALA A 42 -5.63 0.27 -23.63
CA ALA A 42 -5.75 -0.82 -24.61
C ALA A 42 -4.39 -1.21 -25.19
N GLU A 43 -3.53 -0.24 -25.50
CA GLU A 43 -2.14 -0.47 -25.95
C GLU A 43 -1.34 -1.24 -24.89
N LEU A 44 -1.43 -0.83 -23.62
CA LEU A 44 -0.79 -1.53 -22.51
C LEU A 44 -1.25 -2.99 -22.43
N LEU A 45 -2.56 -3.22 -22.47
CA LEU A 45 -3.14 -4.57 -22.40
C LEU A 45 -2.81 -5.45 -23.62
N ALA A 46 -2.61 -4.84 -24.79
CA ALA A 46 -2.22 -5.55 -26.01
C ALA A 46 -0.72 -5.88 -26.08
N SER A 47 0.08 -5.30 -25.16
CA SER A 47 1.53 -5.54 -25.14
C SER A 47 1.85 -7.00 -24.80
N SER A 48 2.81 -7.59 -25.52
CA SER A 48 3.37 -8.94 -25.22
C SER A 48 4.07 -9.01 -23.86
N GLN A 49 4.33 -7.86 -23.24
CA GLN A 49 4.93 -7.76 -21.92
C GLN A 49 3.89 -7.79 -20.80
N VAL A 50 2.60 -7.83 -21.12
CA VAL A 50 1.50 -7.85 -20.15
C VAL A 50 0.81 -9.19 -20.20
N ARG A 51 0.68 -9.84 -19.05
CA ARG A 51 0.06 -11.17 -18.91
C ARG A 51 -0.88 -11.20 -17.73
N ARG A 52 -1.95 -11.95 -17.87
CA ARG A 52 -2.93 -12.19 -16.82
C ARG A 52 -2.69 -13.57 -16.21
N HIS A 53 -2.65 -13.64 -14.90
CA HIS A 53 -2.45 -14.87 -14.14
C HIS A 53 -3.55 -15.06 -13.11
N VAL A 54 -3.94 -16.32 -12.88
CA VAL A 54 -4.86 -16.71 -11.83
C VAL A 54 -4.15 -17.68 -10.91
N PHE A 55 -4.22 -17.40 -9.62
CA PHE A 55 -3.62 -18.19 -8.56
C PHE A 55 -4.70 -18.72 -7.63
N SER A 56 -4.61 -19.99 -7.25
CA SER A 56 -5.44 -20.60 -6.22
C SER A 56 -4.98 -20.15 -4.83
N ALA A 57 -5.85 -20.29 -3.82
CA ALA A 57 -5.44 -20.02 -2.44
C ALA A 57 -4.26 -20.90 -2.03
N GLY A 58 -3.23 -20.26 -1.45
CA GLY A 58 -1.96 -20.89 -1.05
C GLY A 58 -0.91 -21.01 -2.15
N GLU A 59 -1.22 -20.66 -3.40
CA GLU A 59 -0.19 -20.62 -4.47
C GLU A 59 0.76 -19.44 -4.29
N ILE A 60 2.04 -19.69 -4.61
CA ILE A 60 3.10 -18.68 -4.52
C ILE A 60 3.23 -17.95 -5.85
N VAL A 61 3.20 -16.63 -5.80
CA VAL A 61 3.39 -15.76 -6.97
C VAL A 61 4.88 -15.66 -7.34
N PHE A 62 5.74 -15.48 -6.35
CA PHE A 62 7.20 -15.56 -6.46
C PHE A 62 7.82 -15.91 -5.10
N HIS A 63 9.00 -16.50 -5.12
CA HIS A 63 9.73 -16.95 -3.94
C HIS A 63 10.83 -15.96 -3.50
N ASP A 64 11.22 -16.07 -2.24
CA ASP A 64 12.48 -15.49 -1.75
C ASP A 64 13.66 -16.03 -2.56
N GLY A 65 14.54 -15.14 -3.03
CA GLY A 65 15.68 -15.45 -3.88
C GLY A 65 15.42 -15.37 -5.39
N ASP A 66 14.15 -15.36 -5.83
CA ASP A 66 13.83 -15.23 -7.25
C ASP A 66 14.28 -13.87 -7.81
N GLN A 67 14.68 -13.85 -9.09
CA GLN A 67 15.02 -12.61 -9.79
C GLN A 67 13.74 -11.93 -10.28
N PRO A 68 13.57 -10.62 -10.00
CA PRO A 68 12.41 -9.89 -10.49
C PRO A 68 12.53 -9.63 -11.99
N HIS A 69 11.44 -9.83 -12.72
CA HIS A 69 11.32 -9.53 -14.15
C HIS A 69 10.07 -8.72 -14.48
N SER A 70 9.22 -8.50 -13.48
CA SER A 70 7.90 -7.91 -13.66
C SER A 70 7.45 -7.21 -12.37
N LEU A 71 6.49 -6.32 -12.51
CA LEU A 71 5.63 -5.87 -11.42
C LEU A 71 4.23 -6.47 -11.60
N TYR A 72 3.46 -6.50 -10.53
CA TYR A 72 2.13 -7.07 -10.49
C TYR A 72 1.09 -6.06 -10.06
N ILE A 73 -0.08 -6.06 -10.71
CA ILE A 73 -1.26 -5.30 -10.30
C ILE A 73 -2.33 -6.29 -9.88
N LEU A 74 -2.92 -6.09 -8.71
CA LEU A 74 -4.04 -6.88 -8.24
C LEU A 74 -5.29 -6.54 -9.06
N LEU A 75 -5.88 -7.52 -9.73
CA LEU A 75 -7.16 -7.38 -10.40
C LEU A 75 -8.30 -7.84 -9.50
N ARG A 76 -8.12 -8.95 -8.83
CA ARG A 76 -9.09 -9.54 -7.90
C ARG A 76 -8.37 -10.42 -6.89
N GLY A 77 -8.97 -10.59 -5.72
CA GLY A 77 -8.43 -11.49 -4.72
C GLY A 77 -7.65 -10.77 -3.63
N GLU A 78 -6.60 -11.43 -3.16
CA GLU A 78 -5.74 -10.93 -2.07
C GLU A 78 -4.43 -11.70 -2.07
N VAL A 79 -3.32 -10.99 -1.88
CA VAL A 79 -2.03 -11.61 -1.66
C VAL A 79 -1.44 -11.18 -0.33
N HIS A 80 -0.71 -12.09 0.31
CA HIS A 80 0.08 -11.85 1.49
C HIS A 80 1.55 -11.75 1.13
N ILE A 81 2.21 -10.71 1.62
CA ILE A 81 3.65 -10.51 1.51
C ILE A 81 4.28 -11.04 2.80
N LEU A 82 5.13 -12.05 2.66
CA LEU A 82 5.61 -12.88 3.74
C LEU A 82 7.13 -13.00 3.70
N LYS A 83 7.74 -13.28 4.84
CA LYS A 83 9.14 -13.61 4.98
C LYS A 83 9.33 -14.70 6.01
N ASP A 84 10.12 -15.70 5.70
CA ASP A 84 10.51 -16.69 6.68
C ASP A 84 11.84 -16.31 7.37
N THR A 85 11.90 -16.48 8.69
CA THR A 85 13.14 -16.31 9.43
C THR A 85 14.02 -17.55 9.30
N PHE A 86 15.30 -17.44 9.61
CA PHE A 86 16.21 -18.59 9.71
C PHE A 86 15.74 -19.67 10.69
N SER A 87 14.91 -19.32 11.67
CA SER A 87 14.29 -20.27 12.60
C SER A 87 13.01 -20.92 12.07
N GLY A 88 12.63 -20.68 10.81
CA GLY A 88 11.43 -21.22 10.18
C GLY A 88 10.12 -20.53 10.61
N ARG A 89 10.19 -19.39 11.32
CA ARG A 89 9.01 -18.62 11.69
C ARG A 89 8.58 -17.73 10.54
N ARG A 90 7.32 -17.86 10.12
CA ARG A 90 6.69 -17.01 9.13
C ARG A 90 6.39 -15.62 9.71
N ILE A 91 6.82 -14.57 9.03
CA ILE A 91 6.53 -13.17 9.34
C ILE A 91 5.59 -12.64 8.29
N PHE A 92 4.45 -12.13 8.72
CA PHE A 92 3.54 -11.36 7.87
C PHE A 92 4.03 -9.91 7.79
N ILE A 93 4.34 -9.45 6.58
CA ILE A 93 4.84 -8.10 6.32
C ILE A 93 3.70 -7.16 5.97
N SER A 94 2.87 -7.55 4.99
CA SER A 94 1.71 -6.78 4.55
C SER A 94 0.80 -7.61 3.65
N GLU A 95 -0.35 -7.05 3.32
CA GLU A 95 -1.29 -7.61 2.35
C GLU A 95 -1.54 -6.60 1.22
N VAL A 96 -1.95 -7.11 0.05
CA VAL A 96 -2.48 -6.34 -1.06
C VAL A 96 -3.86 -6.93 -1.38
N ASN A 97 -4.91 -6.15 -1.14
CA ASN A 97 -6.30 -6.60 -1.23
C ASN A 97 -7.23 -5.62 -1.96
N GLU A 98 -6.72 -4.47 -2.40
CA GLU A 98 -7.49 -3.50 -3.18
C GLU A 98 -7.18 -3.65 -4.67
N PRO A 99 -8.19 -3.87 -5.55
CA PRO A 99 -7.97 -3.90 -7.00
C PRO A 99 -7.30 -2.62 -7.51
N GLY A 100 -6.31 -2.78 -8.38
CA GLY A 100 -5.49 -1.69 -8.90
C GLY A 100 -4.23 -1.38 -8.08
N ASP A 101 -4.08 -1.95 -6.88
CA ASP A 101 -2.84 -1.88 -6.12
C ASP A 101 -1.75 -2.77 -6.72
N MET A 102 -0.50 -2.37 -6.55
CA MET A 102 0.66 -3.01 -7.16
C MET A 102 1.69 -3.45 -6.13
N PHE A 103 2.46 -4.48 -6.50
CA PHE A 103 3.59 -5.00 -5.72
C PHE A 103 4.69 -5.56 -6.63
N GLY A 104 5.87 -5.86 -6.06
CA GLY A 104 7.03 -6.37 -6.79
C GLY A 104 7.87 -5.29 -7.49
N GLU A 105 7.34 -4.09 -7.65
CA GLU A 105 7.97 -3.01 -8.42
C GLU A 105 9.30 -2.51 -7.83
N VAL A 106 9.47 -2.55 -6.51
CA VAL A 106 10.71 -2.10 -5.85
C VAL A 106 11.87 -2.98 -6.25
N TYR A 107 11.68 -4.29 -6.19
CA TYR A 107 12.70 -5.28 -6.55
C TYR A 107 13.02 -5.23 -8.03
N GLU A 108 11.97 -5.11 -8.87
CA GLU A 108 12.13 -4.99 -10.31
C GLU A 108 12.97 -3.77 -10.70
N VAL A 109 12.68 -2.61 -10.15
CA VAL A 109 13.41 -1.37 -10.44
C VAL A 109 14.84 -1.41 -9.91
N LEU A 110 15.06 -1.99 -8.74
CA LEU A 110 16.39 -2.11 -8.13
C LEU A 110 17.20 -3.29 -8.70
N LYS A 111 16.57 -4.18 -9.49
CA LYS A 111 17.18 -5.41 -10.02
C LYS A 111 17.83 -6.26 -8.92
N ARG A 112 17.14 -6.34 -7.77
CA ARG A 112 17.58 -7.15 -6.62
C ARG A 112 16.68 -8.36 -6.48
N PRO A 113 17.23 -9.53 -6.13
CA PRO A 113 16.43 -10.71 -5.80
C PRO A 113 15.41 -10.36 -4.72
N TYR A 114 14.24 -11.01 -4.76
CA TYR A 114 13.26 -10.87 -3.69
C TYR A 114 13.86 -11.39 -2.38
N ASP A 115 13.67 -10.65 -1.29
CA ASP A 115 13.99 -11.09 0.09
C ASP A 115 12.70 -11.40 0.87
N ILE A 116 11.63 -11.61 0.15
CA ILE A 116 10.27 -11.93 0.58
C ILE A 116 9.67 -12.92 -0.40
N TYR A 117 8.56 -13.55 -0.03
CA TYR A 117 7.72 -14.27 -0.97
C TYR A 117 6.28 -13.77 -0.90
N VAL A 118 5.50 -14.03 -1.95
CA VAL A 118 4.12 -13.61 -2.06
C VAL A 118 3.22 -14.82 -2.30
N GLU A 119 2.22 -14.98 -1.44
CA GLU A 119 1.25 -16.07 -1.44
C GLU A 119 -0.16 -15.52 -1.70
N ALA A 120 -0.91 -16.15 -2.57
CA ALA A 120 -2.33 -15.85 -2.77
C ALA A 120 -3.14 -16.32 -1.56
N ALA A 121 -3.76 -15.40 -0.84
CA ALA A 121 -4.55 -15.72 0.36
C ALA A 121 -5.91 -16.37 0.03
N LYS A 122 -6.40 -16.14 -1.16
CA LYS A 122 -7.62 -16.71 -1.76
C LYS A 122 -7.44 -16.79 -3.27
N GLU A 123 -8.43 -17.27 -4.01
CA GLU A 123 -8.40 -17.19 -5.47
C GLU A 123 -8.10 -15.74 -5.89
N THR A 124 -7.00 -15.55 -6.60
CA THR A 124 -6.42 -14.24 -6.87
C THR A 124 -6.05 -14.11 -8.33
N GLU A 125 -6.37 -12.98 -8.90
CA GLU A 125 -6.07 -12.64 -10.28
C GLU A 125 -5.15 -11.43 -10.33
N LEU A 126 -4.04 -11.58 -11.05
CA LEU A 126 -2.99 -10.59 -11.17
C LEU A 126 -2.75 -10.23 -12.65
N LEU A 127 -2.43 -8.96 -12.89
CA LEU A 127 -1.83 -8.51 -14.13
C LEU A 127 -0.33 -8.35 -13.91
N GLU A 128 0.45 -9.16 -14.61
CA GLU A 128 1.89 -9.05 -14.67
C GLU A 128 2.29 -8.07 -15.78
N ILE A 129 3.19 -7.13 -15.47
CA ILE A 129 3.77 -6.19 -16.43
C ILE A 129 5.27 -6.36 -16.43
N GLY A 130 5.82 -6.90 -17.51
CA GLY A 130 7.24 -7.15 -17.67
C GLY A 130 8.06 -5.86 -17.75
N SER A 131 9.28 -5.91 -17.24
CA SER A 131 10.20 -4.77 -17.16
C SER A 131 10.49 -4.11 -18.50
N ARG A 132 10.41 -4.88 -19.60
CA ARG A 132 10.63 -4.32 -20.94
C ARG A 132 9.57 -3.33 -21.39
N PHE A 133 8.40 -3.33 -20.75
CA PHE A 133 7.37 -2.33 -21.02
C PHE A 133 7.76 -0.96 -20.46
N PHE A 134 8.43 -0.92 -19.31
CA PHE A 134 8.87 0.28 -18.64
C PHE A 134 10.37 0.14 -18.31
N THR A 135 11.23 0.67 -19.13
CA THR A 135 12.66 0.65 -18.82
C THR A 135 13.04 2.01 -18.24
N ILE A 136 13.19 2.10 -16.93
CA ILE A 136 13.70 3.32 -16.28
C ILE A 136 15.13 3.56 -16.77
N GLY A 137 15.35 4.64 -17.50
CA GLY A 137 16.62 4.94 -18.15
C GLY A 137 16.83 4.26 -19.51
N GLY A 138 15.75 3.93 -20.17
CA GLY A 138 15.52 3.07 -21.30
C GLY A 138 16.45 3.08 -22.48
N GLN A 139 16.50 1.90 -23.13
CA GLN A 139 17.18 1.64 -24.40
C GLN A 139 16.26 1.79 -25.63
N SER A 140 15.04 2.34 -25.44
CA SER A 140 14.18 2.61 -26.58
C SER A 140 14.44 4.03 -27.09
N GLU A 141 14.89 4.15 -28.34
CA GLU A 141 15.07 5.46 -28.99
C GLU A 141 13.73 6.24 -29.09
N HIS A 142 12.59 5.54 -29.05
CA HIS A 142 11.25 6.12 -29.11
C HIS A 142 10.30 5.35 -28.17
N PRO A 143 10.28 5.64 -26.86
CA PRO A 143 9.32 5.00 -25.97
C PRO A 143 7.89 5.46 -26.30
N SER A 144 6.91 4.54 -26.17
CA SER A 144 5.51 4.91 -26.33
C SER A 144 5.07 5.87 -25.23
N ARG A 145 4.02 6.66 -25.48
CA ARG A 145 3.48 7.59 -24.46
C ARG A 145 2.99 6.83 -23.23
N SER A 146 2.41 5.65 -23.40
CA SER A 146 1.97 4.77 -22.31
C SER A 146 3.16 4.31 -21.44
N ALA A 147 4.30 3.94 -22.04
CA ALA A 147 5.52 3.59 -21.30
C ALA A 147 6.05 4.78 -20.50
N LEU A 148 6.13 5.97 -21.09
CA LEU A 148 6.54 7.19 -20.37
C LEU A 148 5.60 7.54 -19.21
N LEU A 149 4.28 7.31 -19.36
CA LEU A 149 3.31 7.51 -18.30
C LEU A 149 3.50 6.52 -17.17
N VAL A 150 3.78 5.25 -17.47
CA VAL A 150 4.12 4.24 -16.46
C VAL A 150 5.35 4.65 -15.67
N GLU A 151 6.44 5.03 -16.32
CA GLU A 151 7.67 5.48 -15.65
C GLU A 151 7.43 6.69 -14.74
N ARG A 152 6.75 7.72 -15.25
CA ARG A 152 6.39 8.90 -14.47
C ARG A 152 5.54 8.54 -13.24
N ASN A 153 4.58 7.63 -13.42
CA ASN A 153 3.71 7.22 -12.33
C ASN A 153 4.45 6.35 -11.30
N LEU A 154 5.37 5.48 -11.74
CA LEU A 154 6.27 4.75 -10.84
C LEU A 154 7.08 5.70 -9.96
N MET A 155 7.68 6.76 -10.54
CA MET A 155 8.39 7.77 -9.75
C MET A 155 7.49 8.43 -8.70
N ARG A 156 6.24 8.75 -9.05
CA ARG A 156 5.26 9.30 -8.09
C ARG A 156 4.89 8.31 -7.00
N ILE A 157 4.74 7.03 -7.34
CA ILE A 157 4.45 5.96 -6.40
C ILE A 157 5.61 5.79 -5.42
N PHE A 158 6.86 5.75 -5.92
CA PHE A 158 8.04 5.67 -5.07
C PHE A 158 8.22 6.89 -4.17
N ALA A 159 8.02 8.09 -4.70
CA ALA A 159 8.05 9.31 -3.90
C ALA A 159 7.01 9.29 -2.77
N ARG A 160 5.79 8.82 -3.05
CA ARG A 160 4.75 8.63 -2.02
C ARG A 160 5.16 7.58 -0.99
N LYS A 161 5.66 6.40 -1.43
CA LYS A 161 6.14 5.35 -0.52
C LYS A 161 7.26 5.87 0.38
N ALA A 162 8.25 6.58 -0.18
CA ALA A 162 9.33 7.20 0.58
C ALA A 162 8.82 8.22 1.61
N TYR A 163 7.86 9.07 1.22
CA TYR A 163 7.24 10.04 2.12
C TYR A 163 6.52 9.36 3.30
N PHE A 164 5.75 8.31 3.04
CA PHE A 164 5.09 7.54 4.10
C PHE A 164 6.08 6.81 5.02
N MET A 165 7.13 6.22 4.44
CA MET A 165 8.21 5.59 5.22
C MET A 165 8.90 6.62 6.12
N HIS A 166 9.20 7.81 5.60
CA HIS A 166 9.78 8.90 6.39
C HIS A 166 8.85 9.32 7.55
N GLY A 167 7.55 9.45 7.29
CA GLY A 167 6.55 9.69 8.33
C GLY A 167 6.55 8.61 9.41
N ARG A 168 6.61 7.32 9.01
CA ARG A 168 6.68 6.20 9.95
C ARG A 168 7.96 6.20 10.77
N ILE A 169 9.10 6.52 10.15
CA ILE A 169 10.38 6.64 10.87
C ILE A 169 10.28 7.70 11.96
N LYS A 170 9.70 8.88 11.67
CA LYS A 170 9.48 9.93 12.67
C LYS A 170 8.62 9.44 13.84
N VAL A 171 7.55 8.69 13.57
CA VAL A 171 6.71 8.10 14.60
C VAL A 171 7.48 7.08 15.43
N LEU A 172 8.23 6.18 14.80
CA LEU A 172 8.98 5.13 15.52
C LEU A 172 10.15 5.68 16.33
N ALA A 173 10.75 6.78 15.89
CA ALA A 173 11.84 7.48 16.59
C ALA A 173 11.38 8.25 17.83
N SER A 174 10.07 8.38 18.07
CA SER A 174 9.52 9.00 19.29
C SER A 174 9.83 8.14 20.52
N GLY A 175 10.07 8.79 21.67
CA GLY A 175 10.54 8.12 22.89
C GLY A 175 9.48 7.23 23.54
N SER A 176 8.26 7.76 23.72
CA SER A 176 7.18 7.04 24.41
C SER A 176 6.11 6.52 23.45
N LEU A 177 5.31 5.54 23.91
CA LEU A 177 4.15 5.07 23.17
C LEU A 177 3.12 6.18 22.94
N ARG A 178 2.94 7.06 23.94
CA ARG A 178 2.05 8.22 23.86
C ARG A 178 2.48 9.17 22.74
N GLU A 179 3.74 9.55 22.67
CA GLU A 179 4.29 10.36 21.58
C GLU A 179 4.11 9.70 20.21
N LYS A 180 4.35 8.40 20.10
CA LYS A 180 4.11 7.66 18.85
C LYS A 180 2.65 7.74 18.40
N ILE A 181 1.71 7.57 19.33
CA ILE A 181 0.28 7.68 19.05
C ILE A 181 -0.06 9.11 18.64
N VAL A 182 0.40 10.11 19.38
CA VAL A 182 0.18 11.54 19.07
C VAL A 182 0.67 11.88 17.67
N ARG A 183 1.93 11.54 17.32
CA ARG A 183 2.48 11.81 15.99
C ARG A 183 1.71 11.10 14.87
N PHE A 184 1.31 9.86 15.10
CA PHE A 184 0.49 9.13 14.12
C PHE A 184 -0.86 9.83 13.92
N LEU A 185 -1.57 10.18 15.01
CA LEU A 185 -2.88 10.81 14.92
C LEU A 185 -2.78 12.20 14.29
N PHE A 186 -1.77 12.99 14.65
CA PHE A 186 -1.53 14.32 14.10
C PHE A 186 -1.26 14.28 12.58
N GLN A 187 -0.54 13.27 12.10
CA GLN A 187 -0.29 13.09 10.65
C GLN A 187 -1.55 12.68 9.86
N ASN A 188 -2.56 12.15 10.54
CA ASN A 188 -3.73 11.54 9.90
C ASN A 188 -5.06 12.23 10.25
N MET A 189 -5.04 13.27 11.10
CA MET A 189 -6.25 14.04 11.45
C MET A 189 -6.70 14.94 10.29
N ASP A 190 -7.97 15.20 10.25
CA ASP A 190 -8.55 16.29 9.44
C ASP A 190 -8.44 17.63 10.16
N ALA A 191 -8.92 18.70 9.50
CA ALA A 191 -8.89 20.05 10.04
C ALA A 191 -9.74 20.23 11.31
N ALA A 192 -10.66 19.31 11.61
CA ALA A 192 -11.51 19.29 12.79
C ALA A 192 -10.97 18.39 13.92
N GLY A 193 -9.76 17.83 13.76
CA GLY A 193 -9.13 16.94 14.74
C GLY A 193 -9.69 15.51 14.76
N TYR A 194 -10.44 15.11 13.73
CA TYR A 194 -10.94 13.74 13.61
C TYR A 194 -9.95 12.87 12.86
N VAL A 195 -9.77 11.64 13.34
CA VAL A 195 -9.01 10.58 12.70
C VAL A 195 -9.92 9.38 12.49
N GLU A 196 -10.19 9.06 11.23
CA GLU A 196 -10.82 7.81 10.87
C GLU A 196 -9.73 6.74 10.71
N LEU A 197 -9.68 5.77 11.62
CA LEU A 197 -8.81 4.61 11.47
C LEU A 197 -9.41 3.67 10.43
N ALA A 198 -9.01 3.84 9.18
CA ALA A 198 -9.35 2.88 8.10
C ALA A 198 -8.74 1.50 8.35
N VAL A 199 -7.89 1.37 9.36
CA VAL A 199 -7.11 0.17 9.67
C VAL A 199 -7.52 -0.43 11.02
N SER A 200 -7.26 -1.73 11.20
CA SER A 200 -7.53 -2.42 12.46
C SER A 200 -6.58 -1.95 13.58
N ARG A 201 -6.98 -2.22 14.84
CA ARG A 201 -6.11 -1.97 16.02
C ARG A 201 -4.83 -2.81 15.97
N GLU A 202 -4.90 -4.00 15.38
CA GLU A 202 -3.76 -4.87 15.13
C GLU A 202 -2.76 -4.19 14.19
N TYR A 203 -3.24 -3.65 13.09
CA TYR A 203 -2.40 -2.92 12.14
C TYR A 203 -1.75 -1.69 12.79
N LEU A 204 -2.53 -0.88 13.53
CA LEU A 204 -1.99 0.29 14.22
C LEU A 204 -0.90 -0.12 15.24
N ALA A 205 -1.12 -1.18 16.00
CA ALA A 205 -0.12 -1.70 16.93
C ALA A 205 1.17 -2.15 16.20
N ALA A 206 1.03 -2.87 15.09
CA ALA A 206 2.16 -3.25 14.24
C ALA A 206 2.86 -2.03 13.60
N TYR A 207 2.09 -1.03 13.17
CA TYR A 207 2.65 0.22 12.63
C TYR A 207 3.51 0.96 13.65
N LEU A 208 3.06 1.01 14.92
CA LEU A 208 3.77 1.65 16.05
C LEU A 208 4.85 0.76 16.68
N ALA A 209 5.03 -0.47 16.19
CA ALA A 209 5.94 -1.48 16.73
C ALA A 209 5.67 -1.78 18.23
N VAL A 210 4.40 -1.96 18.60
CA VAL A 210 3.95 -2.29 19.97
C VAL A 210 2.93 -3.41 19.95
N THR A 211 2.64 -3.98 21.13
CA THR A 211 1.59 -5.00 21.26
C THR A 211 0.20 -4.33 21.27
N ARG A 212 -0.82 -5.00 20.73
CA ARG A 212 -2.21 -4.54 20.79
C ARG A 212 -2.70 -4.22 22.20
N PRO A 213 -2.41 -5.03 23.24
CA PRO A 213 -2.78 -4.69 24.63
C PRO A 213 -2.12 -3.41 25.12
N SER A 214 -0.85 -3.16 24.79
CA SER A 214 -0.15 -1.92 25.16
C SER A 214 -0.79 -0.69 24.48
N LEU A 215 -1.09 -0.77 23.19
CA LEU A 215 -1.81 0.28 22.47
C LEU A 215 -3.18 0.56 23.09
N SER A 216 -3.96 -0.48 23.40
CA SER A 216 -5.30 -0.33 23.98
C SER A 216 -5.26 0.32 25.36
N ARG A 217 -4.30 -0.05 26.21
CA ARG A 217 -4.10 0.57 27.52
C ARG A 217 -3.76 2.06 27.42
N GLU A 218 -2.82 2.39 26.51
CA GLU A 218 -2.42 3.79 26.34
C GLU A 218 -3.54 4.66 25.77
N LEU A 219 -4.28 4.18 24.78
CA LEU A 219 -5.44 4.90 24.25
C LEU A 219 -6.51 5.14 25.34
N SER A 220 -6.73 4.16 26.23
CA SER A 220 -7.65 4.32 27.35
C SER A 220 -7.13 5.32 28.39
N ALA A 221 -5.82 5.37 28.63
CA ALA A 221 -5.19 6.37 29.49
C ALA A 221 -5.34 7.78 28.91
N MET A 222 -5.03 7.96 27.61
CA MET A 222 -5.18 9.22 26.91
C MET A 222 -6.64 9.73 26.90
N GLN A 223 -7.61 8.80 26.82
CA GLN A 223 -9.03 9.16 26.94
C GLN A 223 -9.40 9.61 28.36
N LYS A 224 -8.89 8.95 29.40
CA LYS A 224 -9.08 9.40 30.80
C LYS A 224 -8.45 10.77 31.07
N ASP A 225 -7.30 11.04 30.45
CA ASP A 225 -6.60 12.30 30.54
C ASP A 225 -7.30 13.43 29.75
N GLY A 226 -8.40 13.14 29.03
CA GLY A 226 -9.16 14.10 28.24
C GLY A 226 -8.45 14.56 26.96
N LEU A 227 -7.42 13.85 26.49
CA LEU A 227 -6.67 14.20 25.29
C LEU A 227 -7.42 13.81 24.01
N LEU A 228 -8.11 12.67 24.03
CA LEU A 228 -8.85 12.16 22.88
C LEU A 228 -10.11 11.40 23.31
N LYS A 229 -11.02 11.21 22.36
CA LYS A 229 -12.20 10.34 22.48
C LYS A 229 -12.13 9.24 21.45
N VAL A 230 -12.38 8.02 21.89
CA VAL A 230 -12.41 6.82 21.04
C VAL A 230 -13.84 6.40 20.80
N ALA A 231 -14.27 6.31 19.54
CA ALA A 231 -15.59 5.85 19.14
C ALA A 231 -15.44 4.80 18.02
N GLY A 232 -15.29 3.52 18.42
CA GLY A 232 -15.05 2.42 17.47
C GLY A 232 -13.74 2.59 16.68
N LYS A 233 -13.87 2.83 15.37
CA LYS A 233 -12.75 3.13 14.46
C LYS A 233 -12.38 4.61 14.40
N ASN A 234 -13.19 5.47 14.98
CA ASN A 234 -12.97 6.92 14.95
C ASN A 234 -12.31 7.39 16.23
N LEU A 235 -11.35 8.29 16.08
CA LEU A 235 -10.74 9.01 17.19
C LEU A 235 -10.95 10.52 16.96
N GLN A 236 -11.24 11.22 18.04
CA GLN A 236 -11.34 12.68 18.04
C GLN A 236 -10.34 13.24 19.04
N ILE A 237 -9.52 14.16 18.60
CA ILE A 237 -8.62 14.92 19.46
C ILE A 237 -9.46 15.99 20.15
N LEU A 238 -9.43 16.02 21.50
CA LEU A 238 -10.25 16.94 22.31
C LEU A 238 -9.50 18.22 22.68
N ASP A 239 -8.19 18.11 22.88
CA ASP A 239 -7.34 19.24 23.29
C ASP A 239 -6.07 19.23 22.41
N LEU A 240 -6.10 20.04 21.36
CA LEU A 240 -5.01 20.11 20.39
C LEU A 240 -3.74 20.71 21.00
N ASN A 241 -3.86 21.71 21.89
CA ASN A 241 -2.70 22.36 22.50
C ASN A 241 -1.90 21.37 23.35
N ARG A 242 -2.59 20.64 24.25
CA ARG A 242 -1.94 19.57 25.04
C ARG A 242 -1.45 18.41 24.18
N PHE A 243 -2.06 18.18 23.03
CA PHE A 243 -1.64 17.16 22.09
C PHE A 243 -0.31 17.55 21.41
N GLU A 244 -0.13 18.84 21.10
CA GLU A 244 1.10 19.38 20.51
C GLU A 244 2.30 19.33 21.47
N GLU A 245 2.08 19.33 22.79
CA GLU A 245 3.15 19.17 23.79
C GLU A 245 3.92 17.85 23.66
N TYR A 246 3.35 16.85 22.98
CA TYR A 246 3.97 15.55 22.73
C TYR A 246 4.64 15.43 21.33
N LEU A 247 4.66 16.50 20.52
CA LEU A 247 5.27 16.49 19.17
C LEU A 247 6.72 16.92 19.19
#